data_96f6ff290af0df1f5f03bb0f2f5da3cb
#
_entry.id   96f6ff290af0df1f5f03bb0f2f5da3cb
#
_cell.length_a   1.000
_cell.length_b   1.000
_cell.length_c   1.000
_cell.angle_alpha   90.00
_cell.angle_beta   90.00
_cell.angle_gamma   90.00
#
_symmetry.space_group_name_H-M   'P 1'
#
loop_
_entity.id
_entity.type
_entity.pdbx_description
1 polymer ?
#
loop_
_entity_poly.entity_id
_entity_poly.type
_entity_poly.pdbx_seq_one_letter_code
_entity_poly.pdbx_strand_id
1 'polypeptide(L)'
;MKDYTRENEENAQPPEPQGDETPEQELLEEEEQEEPVQWDGSEAEIVAEGADEDYKDTITGVKLSYVLTEEEIRTCMRATQFDKRRKKRMRIQLIVFSVLFLAFLVLFFLNHNAYNLFFATVCAAFIFIMIFLPDIRIKQDARRNTDGKEICMEVYPHKIEMGRGENQWEIPLDGSCQSAIYQQNIVVYFKGDDMVILPMRCVEPSVLPEVQAAILAGTHPREE
;
A
#
# COMPACT_ATOMS: atom_id res chain seq x y z
N MET A 1 -41.28 16.45 -34.62
CA MET A 1 -42.71 16.15 -34.44
C MET A 1 -42.92 15.69 -33.02
N LYS A 2 -43.56 16.57 -32.24
CA LYS A 2 -44.16 16.48 -30.88
C LYS A 2 -43.15 16.29 -29.74
N ASP A 3 -42.72 17.32 -28.98
CA ASP A 3 -43.50 18.26 -28.11
C ASP A 3 -44.45 17.55 -27.14
N TYR A 4 -44.12 17.69 -25.85
CA TYR A 4 -45.00 17.98 -24.71
C TYR A 4 -44.08 18.22 -23.50
N THR A 5 -43.79 19.43 -23.14
CA THR A 5 -44.47 20.48 -22.40
C THR A 5 -45.16 20.05 -21.11
N ARG A 6 -44.63 20.66 -20.02
CA ARG A 6 -45.36 21.39 -18.96
C ARG A 6 -46.26 20.55 -18.04
N GLU A 7 -46.40 20.80 -16.84
CA GLU A 7 -46.52 21.94 -15.93
C GLU A 7 -46.76 21.41 -14.49
N ASN A 8 -46.27 22.19 -13.54
CA ASN A 8 -46.98 22.70 -12.35
C ASN A 8 -47.37 21.69 -11.26
N GLU A 9 -47.22 22.01 -10.10
CA GLU A 9 -47.72 22.89 -9.04
C GLU A 9 -47.18 22.36 -7.72
N GLU A 10 -46.70 23.16 -6.88
CA GLU A 10 -47.26 24.15 -5.96
C GLU A 10 -47.31 23.62 -4.55
N ASN A 11 -46.51 24.26 -3.73
CA ASN A 11 -46.85 24.81 -2.43
C ASN A 11 -47.59 23.91 -1.42
N ALA A 12 -46.88 23.45 -0.39
CA ALA A 12 -47.51 23.19 0.89
C ALA A 12 -46.55 23.45 2.05
N GLN A 13 -46.73 24.61 2.68
CA GLN A 13 -46.24 24.89 4.02
C GLN A 13 -46.93 23.96 5.04
N PRO A 14 -46.19 23.40 6.01
CA PRO A 14 -46.80 22.81 7.19
C PRO A 14 -47.10 23.87 8.25
N PRO A 15 -48.19 23.71 9.04
CA PRO A 15 -48.68 24.70 9.98
C PRO A 15 -47.93 24.71 11.29
N GLU A 16 -47.86 25.90 11.87
CA GLU A 16 -47.45 26.17 13.25
C GLU A 16 -48.41 25.52 14.23
N PRO A 17 -47.93 24.95 15.34
CA PRO A 17 -48.78 24.73 16.50
C PRO A 17 -48.73 25.92 17.44
N GLN A 18 -49.93 26.41 17.72
CA GLN A 18 -50.29 27.42 18.72
C GLN A 18 -50.00 26.92 20.14
N GLY A 19 -49.78 27.88 21.00
CA GLY A 19 -49.36 27.81 22.36
C GLY A 19 -50.29 27.08 23.33
N ASP A 20 -49.69 26.79 24.44
CA ASP A 20 -50.41 26.73 25.70
C ASP A 20 -49.56 27.37 26.82
N GLU A 21 -50.22 28.25 27.51
CA GLU A 21 -49.68 29.09 28.56
C GLU A 21 -49.66 28.39 29.90
N THR A 22 -48.59 28.63 30.65
CA THR A 22 -48.44 28.92 32.10
C THR A 22 -48.70 27.76 33.14
N PRO A 23 -48.11 27.80 34.34
CA PRO A 23 -47.72 28.96 35.13
C PRO A 23 -46.32 28.93 35.83
N GLU A 24 -45.95 30.13 36.18
CA GLU A 24 -44.96 30.61 37.12
C GLU A 24 -44.72 29.72 38.33
N GLN A 25 -43.43 29.45 38.59
CA GLN A 25 -42.94 29.36 39.96
C GLN A 25 -41.55 30.01 40.02
N GLU A 26 -41.54 31.14 40.71
CA GLU A 26 -40.39 31.83 41.27
C GLU A 26 -39.45 30.84 41.97
N LEU A 27 -38.17 30.85 41.53
CA LEU A 27 -37.06 30.44 42.36
C LEU A 27 -35.89 31.38 42.09
N LEU A 28 -35.83 32.36 42.99
CA LEU A 28 -34.64 33.05 43.53
C LEU A 28 -33.37 33.00 42.68
N GLU A 29 -33.11 34.18 42.09
CA GLU A 29 -31.84 34.64 41.57
C GLU A 29 -30.82 34.73 42.73
N GLU A 30 -29.90 33.80 42.83
CA GLU A 30 -28.62 34.06 43.42
C GLU A 30 -27.65 34.33 42.25
N GLU A 31 -27.53 35.58 41.86
CA GLU A 31 -26.44 36.08 41.07
C GLU A 31 -25.14 35.96 41.87
N GLU A 32 -24.43 34.84 41.74
CA GLU A 32 -23.00 34.82 42.03
C GLU A 32 -22.31 35.65 40.89
N GLN A 33 -21.96 36.84 41.22
CA GLN A 33 -21.06 37.68 40.44
C GLN A 33 -19.69 36.98 40.38
N GLU A 34 -19.48 36.14 39.37
CA GLU A 34 -18.14 35.71 38.98
C GLU A 34 -17.41 36.94 38.44
N GLU A 35 -16.52 37.50 39.26
CA GLU A 35 -15.56 38.50 38.81
C GLU A 35 -14.79 37.93 37.62
N PRO A 36 -14.63 38.67 36.51
CA PRO A 36 -13.83 38.20 35.40
C PRO A 36 -12.39 37.97 35.87
N VAL A 37 -11.97 36.71 35.89
CA VAL A 37 -10.56 36.34 36.15
C VAL A 37 -9.73 36.99 35.05
N GLN A 38 -9.07 38.08 35.39
CA GLN A 38 -8.17 38.79 34.50
C GLN A 38 -6.93 37.90 34.31
N TRP A 39 -6.83 37.24 33.19
CA TRP A 39 -5.65 36.48 32.79
C TRP A 39 -4.49 37.44 32.64
N ASP A 40 -3.47 37.35 33.52
CA ASP A 40 -2.29 38.18 33.47
C ASP A 40 -1.20 37.71 32.50
N GLY A 41 -1.42 36.60 31.79
CA GLY A 41 -0.53 36.12 30.73
C GLY A 41 0.79 35.49 31.20
N SER A 42 1.03 35.41 32.53
CA SER A 42 2.33 34.93 33.04
C SER A 42 2.43 33.41 33.17
N GLU A 43 1.31 32.67 33.12
CA GLU A 43 1.32 31.20 33.19
C GLU A 43 1.50 30.48 31.83
N ALA A 44 1.38 31.21 30.73
CA ALA A 44 1.54 30.64 29.41
C ALA A 44 3.00 30.37 28.99
N GLU A 45 3.96 31.05 29.68
CA GLU A 45 5.37 30.92 29.32
C GLU A 45 6.09 29.72 29.97
N ILE A 46 5.51 29.14 31.00
CA ILE A 46 6.16 28.04 31.75
C ILE A 46 5.85 26.65 31.11
N VAL A 47 4.79 26.56 30.28
CA VAL A 47 4.37 25.26 29.68
C VAL A 47 5.04 25.00 28.33
N ALA A 48 5.64 26.02 27.69
CA ALA A 48 6.15 25.88 26.33
C ALA A 48 7.62 25.39 26.24
N GLU A 49 8.40 25.47 27.27
CA GLU A 49 9.83 25.09 27.22
C GLU A 49 10.13 23.63 27.63
N GLY A 50 9.17 22.91 28.20
CA GLY A 50 9.39 21.53 28.67
C GLY A 50 8.61 20.47 27.89
N ALA A 51 7.66 20.84 27.03
CA ALA A 51 6.74 19.90 26.44
C ALA A 51 7.22 19.28 25.08
N ASP A 52 8.20 19.93 24.44
CA ASP A 52 8.66 19.47 23.12
C ASP A 52 9.79 18.44 23.19
N GLU A 53 10.51 18.32 24.30
CA GLU A 53 11.57 17.32 24.43
C GLU A 53 11.08 15.97 24.95
N ASP A 54 10.05 15.94 25.80
CA ASP A 54 9.51 14.70 26.37
C ASP A 54 8.51 13.96 25.41
N TYR A 55 7.96 14.65 24.40
CA TYR A 55 7.01 14.01 23.47
C TYR A 55 7.71 13.21 22.34
N LYS A 56 8.99 13.45 22.12
CA LYS A 56 9.76 12.71 21.11
C LYS A 56 10.22 11.33 21.59
N ASP A 57 10.31 11.11 22.89
CA ASP A 57 10.87 9.86 23.44
C ASP A 57 9.82 8.81 23.78
N THR A 58 8.51 9.06 23.60
CA THR A 58 7.45 8.11 23.95
C THR A 58 6.84 7.36 22.77
N ILE A 59 7.28 7.62 21.54
CA ILE A 59 6.84 6.81 20.39
C ILE A 59 7.68 5.53 20.36
N THR A 60 7.26 4.56 21.15
CA THR A 60 7.90 3.24 21.16
C THR A 60 7.56 2.53 19.85
N GLY A 61 8.57 2.30 19.02
CA GLY A 61 8.41 1.51 17.79
C GLY A 61 8.09 0.05 18.11
N VAL A 62 7.33 -0.59 17.24
CA VAL A 62 7.06 -2.03 17.33
C VAL A 62 8.27 -2.80 16.81
N LYS A 63 8.98 -3.48 17.71
CA LYS A 63 10.17 -4.29 17.39
C LYS A 63 9.76 -5.66 16.86
N LEU A 64 10.25 -5.99 15.69
CA LEU A 64 9.98 -7.23 15.00
C LEU A 64 11.30 -7.91 14.62
N SER A 65 11.36 -9.22 14.82
CA SER A 65 12.50 -10.02 14.42
C SER A 65 12.00 -11.29 13.76
N TYR A 66 12.42 -11.54 12.52
CA TYR A 66 11.92 -12.65 11.75
C TYR A 66 12.90 -13.14 10.70
N VAL A 67 12.67 -14.37 10.25
CA VAL A 67 13.39 -14.98 9.13
C VAL A 67 12.36 -15.21 8.01
N LEU A 68 12.70 -14.74 6.80
CA LEU A 68 11.86 -14.95 5.62
C LEU A 68 11.99 -16.39 5.10
N THR A 69 10.87 -16.97 4.71
CA THR A 69 10.83 -18.25 4.03
C THR A 69 10.96 -18.08 2.50
N GLU A 70 11.50 -19.12 1.83
CA GLU A 70 11.59 -19.12 0.33
C GLU A 70 10.23 -18.88 -0.31
N GLU A 71 9.15 -19.41 0.26
CA GLU A 71 7.80 -19.26 -0.28
C GLU A 71 7.26 -17.83 -0.18
N GLU A 72 7.52 -17.15 0.94
CA GLU A 72 7.12 -15.76 1.14
C GLU A 72 7.83 -14.83 0.15
N ILE A 73 9.15 -14.97 0.04
CA ILE A 73 9.95 -14.20 -0.92
C ILE A 73 9.47 -14.48 -2.35
N ARG A 74 9.26 -15.74 -2.70
CA ARG A 74 8.79 -16.16 -4.03
C ARG A 74 7.41 -15.60 -4.35
N THR A 75 6.50 -15.61 -3.39
CA THR A 75 5.15 -15.06 -3.56
C THR A 75 5.18 -13.56 -3.81
N CYS A 76 5.92 -12.83 -2.99
CA CYS A 76 6.06 -11.38 -3.13
C CYS A 76 6.78 -10.99 -4.43
N MET A 77 7.90 -11.67 -4.78
CA MET A 77 8.61 -11.43 -6.03
C MET A 77 7.75 -11.75 -7.25
N ARG A 78 6.95 -12.83 -7.21
CA ARG A 78 6.04 -13.18 -8.29
C ARG A 78 4.97 -12.09 -8.48
N ALA A 79 4.38 -11.59 -7.40
CA ALA A 79 3.40 -10.52 -7.43
C ALA A 79 4.01 -9.24 -8.02
N THR A 80 5.20 -8.85 -7.58
CA THR A 80 5.93 -7.65 -8.04
C THR A 80 6.34 -7.75 -9.51
N GLN A 81 6.86 -8.89 -9.97
CA GLN A 81 7.29 -9.04 -11.37
C GLN A 81 6.12 -9.07 -12.36
N PHE A 82 4.93 -9.36 -11.88
CA PHE A 82 3.72 -9.41 -12.70
C PHE A 82 2.96 -8.07 -12.76
N ASP A 83 3.67 -6.94 -12.62
CA ASP A 83 3.09 -5.63 -12.89
C ASP A 83 2.34 -5.61 -14.24
N LYS A 84 1.14 -5.01 -14.28
CA LYS A 84 0.25 -4.96 -15.47
C LYS A 84 0.97 -4.54 -16.74
N ARG A 85 1.91 -3.59 -16.64
CA ARG A 85 2.66 -3.09 -17.80
C ARG A 85 3.63 -4.13 -18.36
N ARG A 86 4.33 -4.88 -17.48
CA ARG A 86 5.23 -5.97 -17.89
C ARG A 86 4.43 -7.14 -18.46
N LYS A 87 3.32 -7.52 -17.82
CA LYS A 87 2.39 -8.56 -18.34
C LYS A 87 1.89 -8.23 -19.75
N LYS A 88 1.49 -6.98 -19.99
CA LYS A 88 1.01 -6.56 -21.32
C LYS A 88 2.10 -6.65 -22.37
N ARG A 89 3.31 -6.15 -22.08
CA ARG A 89 4.45 -6.24 -23.01
C ARG A 89 4.82 -7.70 -23.31
N MET A 90 4.90 -8.54 -22.29
CA MET A 90 5.23 -9.95 -22.41
C MET A 90 4.18 -10.71 -23.24
N ARG A 91 2.88 -10.44 -23.05
CA ARG A 91 1.81 -11.01 -23.88
C ARG A 91 1.94 -10.59 -25.36
N ILE A 92 2.19 -9.31 -25.63
CA ILE A 92 2.36 -8.82 -26.98
C ILE A 92 3.56 -9.50 -27.66
N GLN A 93 4.69 -9.60 -26.97
CA GLN A 93 5.88 -10.28 -27.49
C GLN A 93 5.60 -11.77 -27.76
N LEU A 94 4.90 -12.44 -26.83
CA LEU A 94 4.51 -13.86 -27.00
C LEU A 94 3.64 -14.05 -28.24
N ILE A 95 2.65 -13.17 -28.45
CA ILE A 95 1.77 -13.22 -29.64
C ILE A 95 2.59 -13.01 -30.92
N VAL A 96 3.47 -12.02 -30.94
CA VAL A 96 4.33 -11.73 -32.11
C VAL A 96 5.21 -12.93 -32.45
N PHE A 97 5.91 -13.51 -31.48
CA PHE A 97 6.75 -14.69 -31.72
C PHE A 97 5.93 -15.92 -32.10
N SER A 98 4.71 -16.08 -31.56
CA SER A 98 3.82 -17.18 -31.95
C SER A 98 3.35 -17.04 -33.40
N VAL A 99 2.99 -15.84 -33.84
CA VAL A 99 2.59 -15.59 -35.23
C VAL A 99 3.78 -15.81 -36.18
N LEU A 100 4.97 -15.35 -35.81
CA LEU A 100 6.19 -15.54 -36.57
C LEU A 100 6.54 -17.03 -36.70
N PHE A 101 6.45 -17.77 -35.61
CA PHE A 101 6.65 -19.21 -35.58
C PHE A 101 5.72 -19.93 -36.56
N LEU A 102 4.41 -19.63 -36.50
CA LEU A 102 3.42 -20.23 -37.42
C LEU A 102 3.72 -19.85 -38.88
N ALA A 103 4.06 -18.60 -39.15
CA ALA A 103 4.41 -18.15 -40.51
C ALA A 103 5.61 -18.91 -41.08
N PHE A 104 6.69 -19.07 -40.34
CA PHE A 104 7.86 -19.82 -40.78
C PHE A 104 7.56 -21.32 -40.93
N LEU A 105 6.70 -21.84 -40.07
CA LEU A 105 6.28 -23.24 -40.17
C LEU A 105 5.46 -23.50 -41.44
N VAL A 106 4.52 -22.60 -41.76
CA VAL A 106 3.75 -22.68 -43.03
C VAL A 106 4.67 -22.54 -44.23
N LEU A 107 5.59 -21.58 -44.24
CA LEU A 107 6.57 -21.39 -45.33
C LEU A 107 7.48 -22.61 -45.47
N PHE A 108 7.81 -23.30 -44.39
CA PHE A 108 8.56 -24.53 -44.45
C PHE A 108 7.77 -25.63 -45.18
N PHE A 109 6.49 -25.79 -44.85
CA PHE A 109 5.65 -26.82 -45.53
C PHE A 109 5.42 -26.50 -47.00
N LEU A 110 5.34 -25.23 -47.37
CA LEU A 110 5.15 -24.82 -48.77
C LEU A 110 6.42 -24.98 -49.62
N ASN A 111 7.56 -24.54 -49.07
CA ASN A 111 8.83 -24.41 -49.87
C ASN A 111 9.88 -25.45 -49.49
N HIS A 112 9.69 -26.25 -48.46
CA HIS A 112 10.61 -27.28 -47.92
C HIS A 112 12.03 -26.73 -47.70
N ASN A 113 12.16 -25.41 -47.39
CA ASN A 113 13.45 -24.75 -47.23
C ASN A 113 13.95 -24.87 -45.79
N ALA A 114 15.14 -25.43 -45.61
CA ALA A 114 15.76 -25.63 -44.27
C ALA A 114 15.91 -24.36 -43.47
N TYR A 115 16.10 -23.17 -44.13
CA TYR A 115 16.15 -21.90 -43.43
C TYR A 115 14.85 -21.54 -42.68
N ASN A 116 13.70 -21.87 -43.27
CA ASN A 116 12.41 -21.61 -42.61
C ASN A 116 12.25 -22.46 -41.37
N LEU A 117 12.70 -23.72 -41.43
CA LEU A 117 12.69 -24.60 -40.24
C LEU A 117 13.62 -24.06 -39.15
N PHE A 118 14.81 -23.58 -39.52
CA PHE A 118 15.74 -22.99 -38.56
C PHE A 118 15.11 -21.78 -37.86
N PHE A 119 14.51 -20.84 -38.60
CA PHE A 119 13.85 -19.68 -37.99
C PHE A 119 12.65 -20.06 -37.14
N ALA A 120 11.85 -21.06 -37.53
CA ALA A 120 10.78 -21.58 -36.71
C ALA A 120 11.32 -22.14 -35.38
N THR A 121 12.41 -22.91 -35.41
CA THR A 121 13.05 -23.44 -34.20
C THR A 121 13.57 -22.33 -33.28
N VAL A 122 14.17 -21.28 -33.84
CA VAL A 122 14.61 -20.12 -33.08
C VAL A 122 13.43 -19.41 -32.41
N CYS A 123 12.34 -19.18 -33.12
CA CYS A 123 11.13 -18.59 -32.53
C CYS A 123 10.56 -19.45 -31.40
N ALA A 124 10.51 -20.79 -31.59
CA ALA A 124 10.07 -21.71 -30.54
C ALA A 124 10.97 -21.64 -29.28
N ALA A 125 12.29 -21.56 -29.47
CA ALA A 125 13.24 -21.40 -28.37
C ALA A 125 13.01 -20.08 -27.63
N PHE A 126 12.77 -18.96 -28.31
CA PHE A 126 12.43 -17.69 -27.68
C PHE A 126 11.14 -17.76 -26.89
N ILE A 127 10.08 -18.38 -27.41
CA ILE A 127 8.82 -18.58 -26.72
C ILE A 127 9.06 -19.37 -25.43
N PHE A 128 9.83 -20.46 -25.52
CA PHE A 128 10.18 -21.30 -24.38
C PHE A 128 10.91 -20.51 -23.30
N ILE A 129 11.96 -19.75 -23.68
CA ILE A 129 12.72 -18.91 -22.77
C ILE A 129 11.82 -17.87 -22.09
N MET A 130 10.93 -17.20 -22.84
CA MET A 130 10.01 -16.20 -22.28
C MET A 130 9.06 -16.77 -21.24
N ILE A 131 8.62 -18.02 -21.40
CA ILE A 131 7.67 -18.65 -20.47
C ILE A 131 8.40 -19.16 -19.22
N PHE A 132 9.54 -19.84 -19.39
CA PHE A 132 10.19 -20.57 -18.30
C PHE A 132 11.25 -19.73 -17.54
N LEU A 133 11.93 -18.79 -18.22
CA LEU A 133 13.02 -18.04 -17.62
C LEU A 133 12.59 -17.18 -16.41
N PRO A 134 11.43 -16.49 -16.42
CA PRO A 134 11.01 -15.68 -15.26
C PRO A 134 10.81 -16.53 -14.01
N ASP A 135 10.17 -17.69 -14.12
CA ASP A 135 9.92 -18.57 -12.97
C ASP A 135 11.24 -19.15 -12.38
N ILE A 136 12.19 -19.47 -13.26
CA ILE A 136 13.51 -19.96 -12.83
C ILE A 136 14.28 -18.86 -12.08
N ARG A 137 14.26 -17.63 -12.62
CA ARG A 137 14.92 -16.48 -11.98
C ARG A 137 14.31 -16.17 -10.61
N ILE A 138 12.98 -16.08 -10.51
CA ILE A 138 12.30 -15.86 -9.21
C ILE A 138 12.73 -16.93 -8.21
N LYS A 139 12.79 -18.19 -8.61
CA LYS A 139 13.18 -19.27 -7.72
C LYS A 139 14.65 -19.17 -7.28
N GLN A 140 15.55 -18.77 -8.18
CA GLN A 140 16.96 -18.56 -7.86
C GLN A 140 17.16 -17.35 -6.94
N ASP A 141 16.47 -16.24 -7.22
CA ASP A 141 16.57 -15.02 -6.42
C ASP A 141 15.94 -15.23 -5.03
N ALA A 142 14.80 -15.93 -4.95
CA ALA A 142 14.22 -16.31 -3.66
C ALA A 142 15.19 -17.14 -2.82
N ARG A 143 15.82 -18.15 -3.43
CA ARG A 143 16.83 -18.97 -2.71
C ARG A 143 18.05 -18.19 -2.28
N ARG A 144 18.53 -17.24 -3.08
CA ARG A 144 19.68 -16.39 -2.74
C ARG A 144 19.36 -15.46 -1.57
N ASN A 145 18.11 -14.97 -1.50
CA ASN A 145 17.67 -14.06 -0.44
C ASN A 145 17.19 -14.81 0.81
N THR A 146 17.04 -16.14 0.76
CA THR A 146 16.73 -16.99 1.91
C THR A 146 18.03 -17.43 2.59
N ASP A 147 18.84 -16.47 3.03
CA ASP A 147 20.12 -16.76 3.71
C ASP A 147 19.92 -17.23 5.16
N GLY A 148 18.70 -17.39 5.62
CA GLY A 148 18.38 -17.69 7.02
C GLY A 148 18.78 -16.58 7.99
N LYS A 149 19.12 -15.40 7.48
CA LYS A 149 19.45 -14.25 8.31
C LYS A 149 18.19 -13.70 8.99
N GLU A 150 18.35 -13.41 10.26
CA GLU A 150 17.34 -12.74 11.04
C GLU A 150 17.25 -11.27 10.61
N ILE A 151 16.06 -10.86 10.19
CA ILE A 151 15.76 -9.47 9.84
C ILE A 151 15.22 -8.81 11.09
N CYS A 152 15.88 -7.74 11.52
CA CYS A 152 15.41 -6.91 12.62
C CYS A 152 14.79 -5.65 12.02
N MET A 153 13.55 -5.38 12.42
CA MET A 153 12.76 -4.24 11.96
C MET A 153 12.10 -3.59 13.16
N GLU A 154 12.06 -2.28 13.17
CA GLU A 154 11.32 -1.50 14.15
C GLU A 154 10.38 -0.55 13.39
N VAL A 155 9.08 -0.68 13.62
CA VAL A 155 8.05 0.07 12.91
C VAL A 155 7.59 1.22 13.78
N TYR A 156 7.79 2.44 13.31
CA TYR A 156 7.30 3.68 13.91
C TYR A 156 6.16 4.26 13.05
N PRO A 157 5.35 5.17 13.57
CA PRO A 157 4.28 5.80 12.78
C PRO A 157 4.76 6.59 11.55
N HIS A 158 6.00 7.07 11.54
CA HIS A 158 6.56 7.92 10.50
C HIS A 158 7.75 7.32 9.74
N LYS A 159 8.29 6.18 10.21
CA LYS A 159 9.42 5.49 9.58
C LYS A 159 9.47 4.01 9.94
N ILE A 160 10.19 3.25 9.16
CA ILE A 160 10.58 1.87 9.47
C ILE A 160 12.10 1.85 9.57
N GLU A 161 12.63 1.38 10.68
CA GLU A 161 14.07 1.15 10.87
C GLU A 161 14.40 -0.31 10.64
N MET A 162 15.44 -0.56 9.86
CA MET A 162 15.89 -1.89 9.49
C MET A 162 17.33 -2.08 9.89
N GLY A 163 17.67 -3.24 10.47
CA GLY A 163 19.03 -3.60 10.82
C GLY A 163 19.32 -3.50 12.32
N ARG A 164 20.59 -3.65 12.68
CA ARG A 164 21.11 -3.58 14.06
C ARG A 164 22.37 -2.74 14.12
N GLY A 165 22.46 -1.83 15.08
CA GLY A 165 23.68 -1.06 15.38
C GLY A 165 24.12 -0.18 14.20
N GLU A 166 25.41 -0.29 13.81
CA GLU A 166 26.01 0.58 12.78
C GLU A 166 25.44 0.34 11.34
N ASN A 167 24.79 -0.79 11.09
CA ASN A 167 24.17 -1.13 9.80
C ASN A 167 22.66 -0.83 9.78
N GLN A 168 22.24 0.13 10.57
CA GLN A 168 20.84 0.54 10.60
C GLN A 168 20.55 1.52 9.46
N TRP A 169 19.42 1.33 8.78
CA TRP A 169 18.90 2.22 7.74
C TRP A 169 17.41 2.36 7.88
N GLU A 170 16.86 3.45 7.37
CA GLU A 170 15.46 3.77 7.55
C GLU A 170 14.71 3.96 6.23
N ILE A 171 13.43 3.63 6.28
CA ILE A 171 12.45 3.84 5.22
C ILE A 171 11.46 4.88 5.73
N PRO A 172 11.37 6.06 5.13
CA PRO A 172 10.41 7.06 5.54
C PRO A 172 8.99 6.62 5.19
N LEU A 173 8.06 6.84 6.12
CA LEU A 173 6.62 6.65 5.92
C LEU A 173 5.95 8.03 5.72
N ASP A 174 6.41 8.77 4.71
CA ASP A 174 5.97 10.13 4.35
C ASP A 174 5.17 10.18 3.05
N GLY A 175 4.72 9.03 2.57
CA GLY A 175 4.04 8.90 1.29
C GLY A 175 4.98 8.75 0.08
N SER A 176 6.31 8.81 0.25
CA SER A 176 7.25 8.58 -0.86
C SER A 176 7.34 7.12 -1.29
N CYS A 177 6.99 6.21 -0.39
CA CYS A 177 7.02 4.78 -0.59
C CYS A 177 5.66 4.24 -1.04
N GLN A 178 5.66 3.06 -1.65
CA GLN A 178 4.44 2.34 -2.01
C GLN A 178 4.31 1.08 -1.16
N SER A 179 3.08 0.66 -0.88
CA SER A 179 2.83 -0.60 -0.21
C SER A 179 1.81 -1.45 -0.95
N ALA A 180 1.90 -2.76 -0.75
CA ALA A 180 0.92 -3.72 -1.23
C ALA A 180 0.82 -4.89 -0.25
N ILE A 181 -0.34 -5.52 -0.20
CA ILE A 181 -0.57 -6.70 0.60
C ILE A 181 -0.74 -7.90 -0.33
N TYR A 182 0.15 -8.88 -0.20
CA TYR A 182 0.09 -10.12 -0.98
C TYR A 182 -0.10 -11.30 -0.04
N GLN A 183 -1.30 -11.87 -0.07
CA GLN A 183 -1.70 -12.93 0.85
C GLN A 183 -1.55 -12.50 2.31
N GLN A 184 -0.57 -13.05 3.03
CA GLN A 184 -0.27 -12.74 4.42
C GLN A 184 1.05 -11.97 4.59
N ASN A 185 1.47 -11.22 3.56
CA ASN A 185 2.70 -10.44 3.58
C ASN A 185 2.40 -8.99 3.22
N ILE A 186 2.91 -8.06 4.03
CA ILE A 186 2.93 -6.63 3.74
C ILE A 186 4.26 -6.36 3.02
N VAL A 187 4.19 -5.74 1.86
CA VAL A 187 5.38 -5.38 1.08
C VAL A 187 5.45 -3.87 0.96
N VAL A 188 6.57 -3.31 1.37
CA VAL A 188 6.87 -1.88 1.23
C VAL A 188 7.94 -1.72 0.16
N TYR A 189 7.63 -0.92 -0.86
CA TYR A 189 8.54 -0.59 -1.97
C TYR A 189 9.17 0.77 -1.73
N PHE A 190 10.49 0.82 -1.83
CA PHE A 190 11.28 2.04 -1.65
C PHE A 190 12.37 2.09 -2.73
N LYS A 191 12.85 3.29 -3.04
CA LYS A 191 13.92 3.52 -4.04
C LYS A 191 13.75 2.73 -5.36
N GLY A 192 12.54 2.79 -5.93
CA GLY A 192 12.25 2.12 -7.21
C GLY A 192 11.64 0.72 -7.04
N ASP A 193 12.43 -0.32 -7.32
CA ASP A 193 11.96 -1.72 -7.26
C ASP A 193 12.46 -2.48 -5.99
N ASP A 194 13.20 -1.82 -5.11
CA ASP A 194 13.62 -2.43 -3.85
C ASP A 194 12.41 -2.62 -2.94
N MET A 195 12.36 -3.75 -2.24
CA MET A 195 11.21 -4.09 -1.42
C MET A 195 11.61 -4.70 -0.09
N VAL A 196 10.85 -4.36 0.94
CA VAL A 196 10.89 -5.03 2.24
C VAL A 196 9.61 -5.84 2.40
N ILE A 197 9.75 -7.07 2.84
CA ILE A 197 8.65 -8.01 3.05
C ILE A 197 8.47 -8.20 4.55
N LEU A 198 7.29 -7.89 5.05
CA LEU A 198 6.88 -8.14 6.44
C LEU A 198 5.80 -9.22 6.46
N PRO A 199 6.13 -10.46 6.88
CA PRO A 199 5.13 -11.51 7.05
C PRO A 199 4.23 -11.21 8.25
N MET A 200 2.90 -11.20 8.04
CA MET A 200 1.94 -10.94 9.13
C MET A 200 2.03 -11.97 10.26
N ARG A 201 2.51 -13.18 9.96
CA ARG A 201 2.73 -14.24 10.97
C ARG A 201 3.76 -13.87 12.04
N CYS A 202 4.64 -12.91 11.74
CA CYS A 202 5.73 -12.49 12.63
C CYS A 202 5.32 -11.31 13.52
N VAL A 203 4.14 -10.75 13.28
CA VAL A 203 3.56 -9.67 14.07
C VAL A 203 2.55 -10.26 15.03
N GLU A 204 2.63 -9.87 16.30
CA GLU A 204 1.65 -10.29 17.28
C GLU A 204 0.24 -9.82 16.87
N PRO A 205 -0.80 -10.69 16.95
CA PRO A 205 -2.15 -10.34 16.49
C PRO A 205 -2.75 -9.10 17.17
N SER A 206 -2.32 -8.78 18.39
CA SER A 206 -2.74 -7.58 19.14
C SER A 206 -2.24 -6.29 18.52
N VAL A 207 -1.01 -6.30 17.94
CA VAL A 207 -0.32 -5.12 17.39
C VAL A 207 -0.41 -5.06 15.86
N LEU A 208 -0.83 -6.15 15.21
CA LEU A 208 -0.92 -6.24 13.75
C LEU A 208 -1.77 -5.13 13.12
N PRO A 209 -2.96 -4.77 13.67
CA PRO A 209 -3.75 -3.68 13.09
C PRO A 209 -3.03 -2.33 13.17
N GLU A 210 -2.28 -2.08 14.25
CA GLU A 210 -1.52 -0.84 14.43
C GLU A 210 -0.37 -0.74 13.44
N VAL A 211 0.44 -1.78 13.33
CA VAL A 211 1.54 -1.87 12.33
C VAL A 211 1.02 -1.70 10.92
N GLN A 212 -0.08 -2.38 10.60
CA GLN A 212 -0.69 -2.28 9.28
C GLN A 212 -1.23 -0.87 9.01
N ALA A 213 -1.89 -0.25 9.99
CA ALA A 213 -2.38 1.12 9.87
C ALA A 213 -1.24 2.13 9.68
N ALA A 214 -0.15 2.02 10.44
CA ALA A 214 1.02 2.88 10.31
C ALA A 214 1.64 2.80 8.91
N ILE A 215 1.86 1.59 8.40
CA ILE A 215 2.43 1.39 7.05
C ILE A 215 1.47 1.94 5.98
N LEU A 216 0.17 1.63 6.05
CA LEU A 216 -0.79 2.08 5.05
C LEU A 216 -1.03 3.59 5.07
N ALA A 217 -0.97 4.21 6.25
CA ALA A 217 -1.10 5.67 6.39
C ALA A 217 0.12 6.42 5.82
N GLY A 218 1.32 5.85 5.97
CA GLY A 218 2.56 6.46 5.53
C GLY A 218 3.01 6.06 4.12
N THR A 219 2.22 5.29 3.36
CA THR A 219 2.57 4.83 2.01
C THR A 219 1.41 4.99 1.04
N HIS A 220 1.71 5.03 -0.26
CA HIS A 220 0.68 4.95 -1.28
C HIS A 220 0.42 3.50 -1.70
N PRO A 221 -0.85 3.11 -1.94
CA PRO A 221 -1.13 1.77 -2.43
C PRO A 221 -0.50 1.60 -3.83
N ARG A 222 0.20 0.49 -4.04
CA ARG A 222 0.72 0.13 -5.36
C ARG A 222 -0.44 -0.34 -6.23
N GLU A 223 -0.70 0.35 -7.34
CA GLU A 223 -1.69 -0.06 -8.32
C GLU A 223 -1.25 -1.38 -8.99
N GLU A 224 -2.04 -2.45 -8.81
CA GLU A 224 -1.84 -3.75 -9.46
C GLU A 224 -2.14 -3.75 -10.98
#